data_96f17243d20e5db2bc94bacbecc7db1b
#
_entry.id   96f17243d20e5db2bc94bacbecc7db1b
#
_cell.length_a   1.000
_cell.length_b   1.000
_cell.length_c   1.000
_cell.angle_alpha   90.00
_cell.angle_beta   90.00
_cell.angle_gamma   90.00
#
_symmetry.space_group_name_H-M   'P 1'
#
loop_
_entity.id
_entity.type
_entity.pdbx_description
1 polymer ?
#
loop_
_entity_poly.entity_id
_entity_poly.type
_entity_poly.pdbx_seq_one_letter_code
_entity_poly.pdbx_strand_id
1 'polypeptide(L)'
;MTSLYLIAVFALLIARQKTRKFALYFLPWLIFAVTYDSMRFYPNYMVGSIDVRGLYEAEKSLFGIAAQTPTEFQAIADHSQMMIPGEYFSVHHAALPDLMAGFFYLCWVPVPVGFALYLFSKKEYRWFVRFSWTFLAVNLIGFVGYYIHPASPPWYVMEYGFSPILGTPGNVAGLARFDELVGYPVFHSIYCHNANVFAAVPSLHAAYMLITTFYAAKSHQHWFTTAAFAIICMGIWWTAVYSGHHYIIDVLLGIITAIIGILLMEKVVFRRFASCGR
;
A
#
# COMPACT_ATOMS: atom_id res chain seq x y z
N MET A 1 13.09 -11.90 10.26
CA MET A 1 14.40 -12.43 9.79
C MET A 1 14.65 -12.29 8.29
N THR A 2 13.65 -11.95 7.50
CA THR A 2 13.75 -11.80 6.03
C THR A 2 14.78 -10.74 5.62
N SER A 3 14.86 -9.62 6.36
CA SER A 3 15.82 -8.53 6.10
C SER A 3 17.27 -8.94 6.20
N LEU A 4 17.62 -9.82 7.14
CA LEU A 4 19.03 -10.28 7.30
C LEU A 4 19.47 -11.08 6.09
N TYR A 5 18.61 -11.94 5.54
CA TYR A 5 18.90 -12.66 4.29
C TYR A 5 19.05 -11.71 3.11
N LEU A 6 18.18 -10.70 3.00
CA LEU A 6 18.28 -9.69 1.95
C LEU A 6 19.60 -8.90 2.07
N ILE A 7 19.97 -8.45 3.25
CA ILE A 7 21.24 -7.75 3.49
C ILE A 7 22.43 -8.65 3.09
N ALA A 8 22.43 -9.92 3.50
CA ALA A 8 23.49 -10.86 3.14
C ALA A 8 23.59 -11.08 1.62
N VAL A 9 22.45 -11.27 0.95
CA VAL A 9 22.40 -11.38 -0.52
C VAL A 9 22.95 -10.12 -1.18
N PHE A 10 22.53 -8.92 -0.73
CA PHE A 10 23.02 -7.67 -1.29
C PHE A 10 24.52 -7.48 -1.04
N ALA A 11 25.04 -7.85 0.13
CA ALA A 11 26.47 -7.82 0.41
C ALA A 11 27.26 -8.70 -0.57
N LEU A 12 26.79 -9.91 -0.85
CA LEU A 12 27.38 -10.81 -1.84
C LEU A 12 27.32 -10.24 -3.27
N LEU A 13 26.18 -9.61 -3.64
CA LEU A 13 26.03 -8.96 -4.95
C LEU A 13 26.98 -7.75 -5.10
N ILE A 14 27.19 -6.96 -4.05
CA ILE A 14 28.12 -5.83 -4.04
C ILE A 14 29.58 -6.29 -4.12
N ALA A 15 29.92 -7.41 -3.47
CA ALA A 15 31.28 -7.95 -3.48
C ALA A 15 31.72 -8.43 -4.89
N ARG A 16 30.77 -8.86 -5.71
CA ARG A 16 31.07 -9.35 -7.08
C ARG A 16 31.02 -8.19 -8.09
N GLN A 17 32.09 -7.96 -8.84
CA GLN A 17 32.15 -6.88 -9.85
C GLN A 17 30.99 -6.93 -10.87
N LYS A 18 30.60 -8.13 -11.33
CA LYS A 18 29.52 -8.30 -12.33
C LYS A 18 28.15 -7.87 -11.83
N THR A 19 27.87 -8.00 -10.54
CA THR A 19 26.54 -7.72 -9.94
C THR A 19 26.52 -6.44 -9.13
N ARG A 20 27.68 -5.86 -8.83
CA ARG A 20 27.80 -4.63 -8.02
C ARG A 20 26.94 -3.48 -8.54
N LYS A 21 26.95 -3.23 -9.85
CA LYS A 21 26.16 -2.17 -10.45
C LYS A 21 24.65 -2.39 -10.19
N PHE A 22 24.16 -3.60 -10.38
CA PHE A 22 22.79 -3.96 -10.08
C PHE A 22 22.44 -3.69 -8.61
N ALA A 23 23.24 -4.22 -7.69
CA ALA A 23 23.00 -4.05 -6.25
C ALA A 23 22.98 -2.58 -5.82
N LEU A 24 23.91 -1.75 -6.31
CA LEU A 24 23.95 -0.31 -5.99
C LEU A 24 22.71 0.43 -6.53
N TYR A 25 22.23 0.09 -7.71
CA TYR A 25 21.00 0.68 -8.24
C TYR A 25 19.76 0.27 -7.45
N PHE A 26 19.71 -0.99 -6.98
CA PHE A 26 18.58 -1.51 -6.20
C PHE A 26 18.65 -1.20 -4.69
N LEU A 27 19.65 -0.43 -4.25
CA LEU A 27 19.78 -0.02 -2.85
C LEU A 27 18.51 0.64 -2.26
N PRO A 28 17.75 1.51 -2.97
CA PRO A 28 16.49 2.05 -2.43
C PRO A 28 15.47 0.98 -2.06
N TRP A 29 15.40 -0.10 -2.84
CA TRP A 29 14.50 -1.23 -2.60
C TRP A 29 14.93 -2.08 -1.39
N LEU A 30 16.25 -2.25 -1.20
CA LEU A 30 16.77 -2.87 0.01
C LEU A 30 16.45 -2.03 1.26
N ILE A 31 16.71 -0.72 1.20
CA ILE A 31 16.41 0.20 2.32
C ILE A 31 14.92 0.13 2.65
N PHE A 32 14.05 0.18 1.65
CA PHE A 32 12.61 0.01 1.84
C PHE A 32 12.27 -1.29 2.58
N ALA A 33 12.75 -2.43 2.07
CA ALA A 33 12.43 -3.74 2.63
C ALA A 33 12.95 -3.90 4.07
N VAL A 34 14.18 -3.42 4.36
CA VAL A 34 14.78 -3.45 5.70
C VAL A 34 14.02 -2.53 6.66
N THR A 35 13.68 -1.31 6.23
CA THR A 35 12.93 -0.36 7.07
C THR A 35 11.55 -0.91 7.40
N TYR A 36 10.82 -1.42 6.40
CA TYR A 36 9.50 -2.04 6.61
C TYR A 36 9.57 -3.22 7.58
N ASP A 37 10.51 -4.16 7.38
CA ASP A 37 10.66 -5.33 8.24
C ASP A 37 11.09 -4.95 9.68
N SER A 38 11.86 -3.87 9.84
CA SER A 38 12.31 -3.40 11.16
C SER A 38 11.20 -2.78 12.00
N MET A 39 10.11 -2.30 11.40
CA MET A 39 8.96 -1.73 12.13
C MET A 39 8.28 -2.74 13.07
N ARG A 40 8.44 -4.04 12.84
CA ARG A 40 7.95 -5.09 13.76
C ARG A 40 8.63 -5.06 15.12
N PHE A 41 9.88 -4.57 15.20
CA PHE A 41 10.63 -4.49 16.47
C PHE A 41 10.26 -3.26 17.29
N TYR A 42 9.67 -2.26 16.64
CA TYR A 42 9.20 -1.05 17.27
C TYR A 42 7.84 -0.65 16.68
N PRO A 43 6.76 -1.34 17.09
CA PRO A 43 5.43 -1.05 16.57
C PRO A 43 4.99 0.39 16.86
N ASN A 44 4.21 0.98 15.97
CA ASN A 44 3.78 2.37 16.05
C ASN A 44 2.93 2.67 17.30
N TYR A 45 2.19 1.71 17.78
CA TYR A 45 1.39 1.85 19.03
C TYR A 45 2.23 1.97 20.31
N MET A 46 3.55 1.79 20.24
CA MET A 46 4.45 2.13 21.35
C MET A 46 4.71 3.64 21.46
N VAL A 47 4.41 4.40 20.42
CA VAL A 47 4.68 5.85 20.33
C VAL A 47 3.42 6.68 20.58
N GLY A 48 2.25 6.17 20.20
CA GLY A 48 0.98 6.88 20.29
C GLY A 48 -0.20 5.96 20.56
N SER A 49 -1.32 6.55 20.95
CA SER A 49 -2.58 5.83 21.10
C SER A 49 -3.12 5.38 19.73
N ILE A 50 -3.68 4.18 19.70
CA ILE A 50 -4.31 3.64 18.51
C ILE A 50 -5.67 4.30 18.32
N ASP A 51 -5.88 4.95 17.17
CA ASP A 51 -7.19 5.42 16.76
C ASP A 51 -7.97 4.27 16.12
N VAL A 52 -8.97 3.78 16.82
CA VAL A 52 -9.88 2.74 16.32
C VAL A 52 -11.22 3.35 15.92
N ARG A 53 -11.69 4.38 16.66
CA ARG A 53 -13.02 4.96 16.48
C ARG A 53 -13.02 6.24 15.67
N GLY A 54 -12.03 7.12 15.83
CA GLY A 54 -12.04 8.45 15.21
C GLY A 54 -12.05 8.38 13.68
N LEU A 55 -11.23 7.50 13.10
CA LEU A 55 -11.19 7.30 11.66
C LEU A 55 -12.49 6.68 11.12
N TYR A 56 -13.06 5.71 11.84
CA TYR A 56 -14.35 5.10 11.50
C TYR A 56 -15.49 6.13 11.48
N GLU A 57 -15.58 6.98 12.52
CA GLU A 57 -16.58 8.05 12.61
C GLU A 57 -16.38 9.12 11.52
N ALA A 58 -15.14 9.49 11.22
CA ALA A 58 -14.83 10.42 10.14
C ALA A 58 -15.25 9.85 8.77
N GLU A 59 -14.92 8.59 8.49
CA GLU A 59 -15.34 7.89 7.27
C GLU A 59 -16.86 7.85 7.15
N LYS A 60 -17.54 7.51 8.24
CA LYS A 60 -19.00 7.47 8.28
C LYS A 60 -19.64 8.83 8.03
N SER A 61 -19.07 9.90 8.60
CA SER A 61 -19.60 11.26 8.42
C SER A 61 -19.44 11.79 6.99
N LEU A 62 -18.39 11.36 6.28
CA LEU A 62 -18.07 11.84 4.94
C LEU A 62 -18.65 10.94 3.83
N PHE A 63 -18.65 9.65 4.05
CA PHE A 63 -18.95 8.62 3.05
C PHE A 63 -19.99 7.61 3.52
N GLY A 64 -20.72 7.89 4.60
CA GLY A 64 -21.71 6.99 5.16
C GLY A 64 -22.86 6.69 4.21
N ILE A 65 -23.32 5.44 4.23
CA ILE A 65 -24.42 4.90 3.44
C ILE A 65 -25.52 4.48 4.41
N ALA A 66 -26.75 4.95 4.21
CA ALA A 66 -27.87 4.58 5.06
C ALA A 66 -28.23 3.10 4.86
N ALA A 67 -28.30 2.33 5.93
CA ALA A 67 -28.75 0.95 5.89
C ALA A 67 -30.27 0.88 5.62
N GLN A 68 -30.70 -0.08 4.82
CA GLN A 68 -32.10 -0.25 4.40
C GLN A 68 -32.64 -1.65 4.71
N THR A 69 -31.76 -2.63 4.86
CA THR A 69 -32.14 -4.04 5.07
C THR A 69 -31.67 -4.57 6.42
N PRO A 70 -32.34 -5.59 6.99
CA PRO A 70 -31.88 -6.20 8.26
C PRO A 70 -30.44 -6.70 8.20
N THR A 71 -29.99 -7.22 7.06
CA THR A 71 -28.62 -7.73 6.89
C THR A 71 -27.60 -6.59 6.95
N GLU A 72 -27.92 -5.44 6.33
CA GLU A 72 -27.06 -4.24 6.40
C GLU A 72 -26.96 -3.71 7.84
N PHE A 73 -28.08 -3.64 8.57
CA PHE A 73 -28.07 -3.24 9.98
C PHE A 73 -27.20 -4.14 10.85
N GLN A 74 -27.18 -5.45 10.57
CA GLN A 74 -26.32 -6.41 11.29
C GLN A 74 -24.84 -6.23 11.00
N ALA A 75 -24.47 -5.70 9.83
CA ALA A 75 -23.11 -5.49 9.42
C ALA A 75 -22.48 -4.21 10.00
N ILE A 76 -23.27 -3.32 10.61
CA ILE A 76 -22.80 -2.04 11.17
C ILE A 76 -22.13 -2.27 12.52
N ALA A 77 -20.83 -2.01 12.62
CA ALA A 77 -20.04 -2.29 13.81
C ALA A 77 -20.45 -1.50 15.05
N ASP A 78 -21.02 -0.30 14.92
CA ASP A 78 -21.49 0.53 16.02
C ASP A 78 -23.02 0.49 16.23
N HIS A 79 -23.72 -0.39 15.52
CA HIS A 79 -25.17 -0.56 15.59
C HIS A 79 -25.99 0.72 15.30
N SER A 80 -25.42 1.66 14.55
CA SER A 80 -26.11 2.87 14.09
C SER A 80 -26.96 2.59 12.84
N GLN A 81 -27.42 3.65 12.16
CA GLN A 81 -28.20 3.53 10.92
C GLN A 81 -27.35 3.76 9.66
N MET A 82 -26.09 4.10 9.82
CA MET A 82 -25.17 4.43 8.73
C MET A 82 -24.01 3.46 8.69
N MET A 83 -23.77 2.91 7.51
CA MET A 83 -22.63 2.02 7.20
C MET A 83 -21.44 2.83 6.67
N ILE A 84 -20.24 2.40 6.97
CA ILE A 84 -19.07 2.80 6.18
C ILE A 84 -19.01 1.99 4.87
N PRO A 85 -18.32 2.46 3.81
CA PRO A 85 -18.21 1.73 2.53
C PRO A 85 -17.69 0.29 2.68
N GLY A 86 -16.74 0.02 3.60
CA GLY A 86 -16.26 -1.34 3.88
C GLY A 86 -17.35 -2.29 4.40
N GLU A 87 -18.23 -1.81 5.30
CA GLU A 87 -19.39 -2.58 5.79
C GLU A 87 -20.40 -2.82 4.67
N TYR A 88 -20.66 -1.81 3.84
CA TYR A 88 -21.56 -1.96 2.68
C TYR A 88 -21.08 -3.07 1.74
N PHE A 89 -19.79 -3.07 1.37
CA PHE A 89 -19.24 -4.09 0.48
C PHE A 89 -19.06 -5.46 1.14
N SER A 90 -19.08 -5.55 2.47
CA SER A 90 -19.11 -6.85 3.15
C SER A 90 -20.42 -7.62 2.91
N VAL A 91 -21.50 -6.90 2.63
CA VAL A 91 -22.83 -7.44 2.34
C VAL A 91 -23.10 -7.44 0.83
N HIS A 92 -22.67 -6.39 0.12
CA HIS A 92 -22.89 -6.21 -1.32
C HIS A 92 -21.64 -6.56 -2.12
N HIS A 93 -21.45 -7.84 -2.38
CA HIS A 93 -20.34 -8.37 -3.17
C HIS A 93 -20.81 -9.42 -4.18
N ALA A 94 -19.97 -9.76 -5.14
CA ALA A 94 -20.25 -10.79 -6.14
C ALA A 94 -18.96 -11.38 -6.70
N ALA A 95 -19.02 -12.58 -7.28
CA ALA A 95 -17.87 -13.33 -7.76
C ALA A 95 -16.97 -12.55 -8.75
N LEU A 96 -17.57 -11.82 -9.71
CA LEU A 96 -16.76 -11.06 -10.68
C LEU A 96 -16.03 -9.88 -10.03
N PRO A 97 -16.64 -8.98 -9.23
CA PRO A 97 -15.92 -7.98 -8.44
C PRO A 97 -14.87 -8.59 -7.50
N ASP A 98 -15.13 -9.73 -6.85
CA ASP A 98 -14.17 -10.38 -5.97
C ASP A 98 -12.92 -10.85 -6.74
N LEU A 99 -13.08 -11.45 -7.93
CA LEU A 99 -11.98 -11.82 -8.82
C LEU A 99 -11.19 -10.59 -9.30
N MET A 100 -11.89 -9.52 -9.70
CA MET A 100 -11.25 -8.27 -10.12
C MET A 100 -10.47 -7.64 -8.96
N ALA A 101 -11.03 -7.62 -7.76
CA ALA A 101 -10.39 -7.10 -6.56
C ALA A 101 -9.08 -7.84 -6.27
N GLY A 102 -9.10 -9.17 -6.27
CA GLY A 102 -7.89 -9.97 -6.10
C GLY A 102 -6.85 -9.70 -7.17
N PHE A 103 -7.26 -9.66 -8.45
CA PHE A 103 -6.35 -9.36 -9.56
C PHE A 103 -5.68 -7.99 -9.38
N PHE A 104 -6.44 -6.93 -9.15
CA PHE A 104 -5.87 -5.59 -8.96
C PHE A 104 -4.95 -5.52 -7.74
N TYR A 105 -5.39 -6.12 -6.64
CA TYR A 105 -4.61 -6.05 -5.41
C TYR A 105 -3.31 -6.84 -5.48
N LEU A 106 -3.24 -7.92 -6.27
CA LEU A 106 -1.97 -8.63 -6.52
C LEU A 106 -0.94 -7.77 -7.27
N CYS A 107 -1.38 -6.71 -7.97
CA CYS A 107 -0.50 -5.85 -8.76
C CYS A 107 0.28 -4.81 -7.93
N TRP A 108 -0.06 -4.56 -6.66
CA TRP A 108 0.43 -3.41 -5.88
C TRP A 108 1.94 -3.37 -5.65
N VAL A 109 2.62 -4.50 -5.52
CA VAL A 109 4.10 -4.59 -5.44
C VAL A 109 4.71 -5.15 -6.72
N PRO A 110 4.21 -6.27 -7.28
CA PRO A 110 4.84 -6.87 -8.46
C PRO A 110 4.96 -5.92 -9.66
N VAL A 111 3.94 -5.07 -9.91
CA VAL A 111 3.99 -4.15 -11.05
C VAL A 111 5.02 -3.04 -10.86
N PRO A 112 5.11 -2.33 -9.73
CA PRO A 112 6.20 -1.38 -9.47
C PRO A 112 7.60 -2.00 -9.57
N VAL A 113 7.79 -3.19 -8.98
CA VAL A 113 9.07 -3.90 -9.07
C VAL A 113 9.38 -4.31 -10.50
N GLY A 114 8.39 -4.83 -11.23
CA GLY A 114 8.52 -5.18 -12.64
C GLY A 114 8.88 -3.97 -13.51
N PHE A 115 8.27 -2.81 -13.23
CA PHE A 115 8.61 -1.56 -13.93
C PHE A 115 10.04 -1.10 -13.62
N ALA A 116 10.50 -1.21 -12.37
CA ALA A 116 11.89 -0.93 -12.01
C ALA A 116 12.85 -1.85 -12.79
N LEU A 117 12.60 -3.16 -12.80
CA LEU A 117 13.41 -4.13 -13.54
C LEU A 117 13.40 -3.85 -15.04
N TYR A 118 12.25 -3.47 -15.60
CA TYR A 118 12.12 -3.06 -17.00
C TYR A 118 13.00 -1.86 -17.32
N LEU A 119 12.91 -0.77 -16.56
CA LEU A 119 13.74 0.42 -16.74
C LEU A 119 15.25 0.09 -16.65
N PHE A 120 15.63 -0.75 -15.68
CA PHE A 120 17.01 -1.19 -15.54
C PHE A 120 17.48 -2.02 -16.73
N SER A 121 16.68 -2.97 -17.21
CA SER A 121 17.01 -3.84 -18.35
C SER A 121 17.14 -3.05 -19.67
N LYS A 122 16.32 -2.02 -19.85
CA LYS A 122 16.39 -1.09 -20.98
C LYS A 122 17.52 -0.06 -20.86
N LYS A 123 18.31 -0.11 -19.78
CA LYS A 123 19.39 0.82 -19.46
C LYS A 123 18.91 2.27 -19.30
N GLU A 124 17.63 2.46 -19.00
CA GLU A 124 17.02 3.77 -18.68
C GLU A 124 17.35 4.18 -17.25
N TYR A 125 18.64 4.15 -16.90
CA TYR A 125 19.13 4.32 -15.52
C TYR A 125 18.70 5.62 -14.87
N ARG A 126 18.57 6.70 -15.65
CA ARG A 126 18.08 7.99 -15.15
C ARG A 126 16.67 7.85 -14.56
N TRP A 127 15.76 7.22 -15.31
CA TRP A 127 14.39 7.03 -14.88
C TRP A 127 14.26 5.99 -13.77
N PHE A 128 15.04 4.91 -13.86
CA PHE A 128 15.15 3.92 -12.79
C PHE A 128 15.52 4.57 -11.45
N VAL A 129 16.57 5.41 -11.41
CA VAL A 129 17.02 6.07 -10.18
C VAL A 129 15.94 7.01 -9.66
N ARG A 130 15.33 7.84 -10.53
CA ARG A 130 14.28 8.76 -10.12
C ARG A 130 13.07 8.01 -9.55
N PHE A 131 12.62 6.98 -10.23
CA PHE A 131 11.51 6.13 -9.78
C PHE A 131 11.82 5.47 -8.43
N SER A 132 12.94 4.77 -8.31
CA SER A 132 13.30 3.99 -7.12
C SER A 132 13.51 4.86 -5.88
N TRP A 133 14.17 6.01 -6.01
CA TRP A 133 14.34 6.93 -4.89
C TRP A 133 13.06 7.66 -4.52
N THR A 134 12.18 7.96 -5.49
CA THR A 134 10.85 8.52 -5.18
C THR A 134 9.98 7.47 -4.49
N PHE A 135 10.03 6.22 -4.94
CA PHE A 135 9.32 5.13 -4.28
C PHE A 135 9.77 4.98 -2.82
N LEU A 136 11.07 4.97 -2.55
CA LEU A 136 11.60 4.96 -1.20
C LEU A 136 11.16 6.18 -0.38
N ALA A 137 11.28 7.39 -0.94
CA ALA A 137 10.90 8.61 -0.23
C ALA A 137 9.42 8.63 0.19
N VAL A 138 8.52 8.20 -0.71
CA VAL A 138 7.08 8.08 -0.40
C VAL A 138 6.84 7.06 0.70
N ASN A 139 7.55 5.92 0.67
CA ASN A 139 7.45 4.93 1.74
C ASN A 139 7.90 5.50 3.09
N LEU A 140 9.04 6.20 3.13
CA LEU A 140 9.52 6.79 4.37
C LEU A 140 8.55 7.85 4.92
N ILE A 141 7.94 8.68 4.05
CA ILE A 141 6.89 9.63 4.45
C ILE A 141 5.68 8.87 5.02
N GLY A 142 5.22 7.81 4.35
CA GLY A 142 4.11 6.98 4.82
C GLY A 142 4.41 6.28 6.15
N PHE A 143 5.62 5.74 6.32
CA PHE A 143 6.04 5.14 7.59
C PHE A 143 6.03 6.15 8.74
N VAL A 144 6.48 7.38 8.50
CA VAL A 144 6.35 8.46 9.48
C VAL A 144 4.87 8.70 9.81
N GLY A 145 3.98 8.70 8.81
CA GLY A 145 2.52 8.79 9.00
C GLY A 145 1.99 7.70 9.93
N TYR A 146 2.42 6.46 9.78
CA TYR A 146 2.02 5.35 10.65
C TYR A 146 2.38 5.55 12.13
N TYR A 147 3.49 6.25 12.39
CA TYR A 147 3.89 6.58 13.78
C TYR A 147 3.20 7.83 14.32
N ILE A 148 2.86 8.78 13.44
CA ILE A 148 2.11 9.99 13.86
C ILE A 148 0.67 9.64 14.22
N HIS A 149 0.03 8.74 13.43
CA HIS A 149 -1.37 8.37 13.61
C HIS A 149 -1.57 6.86 13.50
N PRO A 150 -1.24 6.08 14.55
CA PRO A 150 -1.57 4.66 14.61
C PRO A 150 -3.09 4.49 14.52
N ALA A 151 -3.58 3.78 13.50
CA ALA A 151 -5.01 3.61 13.28
C ALA A 151 -5.36 2.22 12.77
N SER A 152 -6.56 1.74 13.12
CA SER A 152 -7.06 0.46 12.67
C SER A 152 -7.72 0.54 11.30
N PRO A 153 -7.62 -0.50 10.47
CA PRO A 153 -8.35 -0.60 9.20
C PRO A 153 -9.84 -0.95 9.44
N PRO A 154 -10.71 -0.78 8.41
CA PRO A 154 -12.15 -1.10 8.52
C PRO A 154 -12.42 -2.53 8.98
N TRP A 155 -11.76 -3.53 8.41
CA TRP A 155 -11.95 -4.94 8.76
C TRP A 155 -11.72 -5.20 10.27
N TYR A 156 -10.78 -4.45 10.88
CA TYR A 156 -10.51 -4.59 12.31
C TYR A 156 -11.73 -4.21 13.14
N VAL A 157 -12.34 -3.06 12.84
CA VAL A 157 -13.53 -2.58 13.56
C VAL A 157 -14.71 -3.53 13.35
N MET A 158 -14.86 -4.06 12.14
CA MET A 158 -15.93 -5.01 11.81
C MET A 158 -15.81 -6.34 12.55
N GLU A 159 -14.59 -6.80 12.88
CA GLU A 159 -14.36 -8.09 13.56
C GLU A 159 -14.18 -7.96 15.07
N TYR A 160 -13.48 -6.90 15.51
CA TYR A 160 -13.05 -6.76 16.93
C TYR A 160 -13.71 -5.58 17.64
N GLY A 161 -14.48 -4.76 16.94
CA GLY A 161 -15.10 -3.55 17.49
C GLY A 161 -14.08 -2.44 17.76
N PHE A 162 -14.37 -1.59 18.74
CA PHE A 162 -13.66 -0.33 18.97
C PHE A 162 -12.58 -0.36 20.06
N SER A 163 -12.26 -1.54 20.58
CA SER A 163 -11.19 -1.70 21.58
C SER A 163 -9.89 -2.17 20.93
N PRO A 164 -8.74 -1.52 21.14
CA PRO A 164 -7.48 -1.97 20.57
C PRO A 164 -7.00 -3.25 21.25
N ILE A 165 -6.78 -4.30 20.46
CA ILE A 165 -6.23 -5.59 20.90
C ILE A 165 -4.83 -5.71 20.32
N LEU A 166 -3.81 -5.58 21.16
CA LEU A 166 -2.42 -5.68 20.74
C LEU A 166 -2.08 -7.12 20.33
N GLY A 167 -1.29 -7.26 19.26
CA GLY A 167 -0.91 -8.57 18.75
C GLY A 167 -1.95 -9.23 17.86
N THR A 168 -3.02 -8.52 17.48
CA THR A 168 -3.98 -9.00 16.46
C THR A 168 -3.24 -9.41 15.19
N PRO A 169 -3.46 -10.64 14.68
CA PRO A 169 -2.84 -11.08 13.43
C PRO A 169 -3.36 -10.29 12.22
N GLY A 170 -2.57 -10.24 11.16
CA GLY A 170 -3.04 -9.70 9.89
C GLY A 170 -4.21 -10.51 9.34
N ASN A 171 -5.15 -9.83 8.70
CA ASN A 171 -6.36 -10.42 8.15
C ASN A 171 -6.47 -10.16 6.65
N VAL A 172 -7.00 -11.13 5.93
CA VAL A 172 -7.25 -11.04 4.48
C VAL A 172 -8.48 -10.21 4.15
N ALA A 173 -9.34 -9.93 5.13
CA ALA A 173 -10.59 -9.21 4.99
C ALA A 173 -11.41 -9.71 3.78
N GLY A 174 -12.04 -8.83 3.03
CA GLY A 174 -12.82 -9.20 1.85
C GLY A 174 -12.04 -9.91 0.72
N LEU A 175 -10.70 -9.92 0.73
CA LEU A 175 -9.92 -10.70 -0.24
C LEU A 175 -9.96 -12.22 0.02
N ALA A 176 -10.48 -12.66 1.18
CA ALA A 176 -10.78 -14.08 1.41
C ALA A 176 -11.71 -14.65 0.33
N ARG A 177 -12.66 -13.85 -0.16
CA ARG A 177 -13.58 -14.25 -1.24
C ARG A 177 -12.86 -14.57 -2.56
N PHE A 178 -11.76 -13.86 -2.85
CA PHE A 178 -10.91 -14.22 -3.98
C PHE A 178 -10.23 -15.59 -3.76
N ASP A 179 -9.64 -15.80 -2.58
CA ASP A 179 -8.98 -17.08 -2.25
C ASP A 179 -9.95 -18.26 -2.37
N GLU A 180 -11.19 -18.09 -1.91
CA GLU A 180 -12.27 -19.08 -2.04
C GLU A 180 -12.63 -19.36 -3.51
N LEU A 181 -12.74 -18.32 -4.35
CA LEU A 181 -13.10 -18.48 -5.76
C LEU A 181 -12.01 -19.16 -6.58
N VAL A 182 -10.73 -18.90 -6.28
CA VAL A 182 -9.61 -19.53 -6.98
C VAL A 182 -9.20 -20.88 -6.37
N GLY A 183 -9.72 -21.23 -5.18
CA GLY A 183 -9.43 -22.47 -4.48
C GLY A 183 -8.00 -22.57 -3.93
N TYR A 184 -7.33 -21.44 -3.72
CA TYR A 184 -5.96 -21.38 -3.20
C TYR A 184 -5.74 -20.19 -2.28
N PRO A 185 -5.06 -20.32 -1.11
CA PRO A 185 -4.92 -19.28 -0.10
C PRO A 185 -3.85 -18.25 -0.46
N VAL A 186 -4.04 -17.50 -1.55
CA VAL A 186 -3.08 -16.50 -2.06
C VAL A 186 -2.90 -15.37 -1.06
N PHE A 187 -3.97 -14.67 -0.74
CA PHE A 187 -3.94 -13.54 0.17
C PHE A 187 -3.75 -13.95 1.63
N HIS A 188 -4.31 -15.08 2.02
CA HIS A 188 -4.07 -15.64 3.35
C HIS A 188 -2.55 -15.84 3.58
N SER A 189 -1.83 -16.38 2.61
CA SER A 189 -0.39 -16.59 2.71
C SER A 189 0.41 -15.28 2.78
N ILE A 190 -0.09 -14.20 2.18
CA ILE A 190 0.54 -12.87 2.22
C ILE A 190 0.30 -12.20 3.56
N TYR A 191 -0.95 -12.19 4.03
CA TYR A 191 -1.36 -11.40 5.19
C TYR A 191 -1.08 -12.06 6.54
N CYS A 192 -0.94 -13.39 6.62
CA CYS A 192 -0.57 -14.07 7.86
C CYS A 192 0.79 -13.62 8.44
N HIS A 193 1.62 -12.94 7.63
CA HIS A 193 2.93 -12.42 8.04
C HIS A 193 2.94 -10.89 8.24
N ASN A 194 1.79 -10.22 8.24
CA ASN A 194 1.72 -8.77 8.40
C ASN A 194 2.34 -8.34 9.73
N ALA A 195 3.19 -7.31 9.67
CA ALA A 195 3.98 -6.88 10.82
C ALA A 195 3.19 -5.98 11.79
N ASN A 196 2.18 -5.24 11.31
CA ASN A 196 1.46 -4.27 12.13
C ASN A 196 0.07 -3.95 11.54
N VAL A 197 -0.97 -4.33 12.25
CA VAL A 197 -2.37 -4.10 11.88
C VAL A 197 -2.76 -2.63 11.99
N PHE A 198 -2.18 -1.90 12.93
CA PHE A 198 -2.50 -0.49 13.21
C PHE A 198 -1.71 0.52 12.36
N ALA A 199 -1.19 0.09 11.21
CA ALA A 199 -0.52 0.90 10.22
C ALA A 199 -1.43 1.14 8.99
N ALA A 200 -2.69 1.58 9.21
CA ALA A 200 -3.65 1.79 8.14
C ALA A 200 -3.46 3.12 7.40
N VAL A 201 -3.04 4.19 8.10
CA VAL A 201 -3.01 5.57 7.60
C VAL A 201 -1.58 6.12 7.51
N PRO A 202 -1.18 6.63 6.33
CA PRO A 202 -1.85 6.66 5.01
C PRO A 202 -1.75 5.32 4.26
N SER A 203 -2.67 5.03 3.32
CA SER A 203 -2.58 3.83 2.50
C SER A 203 -1.43 3.88 1.49
N LEU A 204 -0.36 3.13 1.76
CA LEU A 204 0.75 2.99 0.80
C LEU A 204 0.39 2.11 -0.41
N HIS A 205 -0.63 1.24 -0.30
CA HIS A 205 -1.20 0.54 -1.44
C HIS A 205 -1.70 1.52 -2.51
N ALA A 206 -2.34 2.62 -2.09
CA ALA A 206 -2.82 3.67 -2.98
C ALA A 206 -1.68 4.47 -3.64
N ALA A 207 -0.53 4.57 -2.97
CA ALA A 207 0.60 5.37 -3.43
C ALA A 207 1.42 4.69 -4.55
N TYR A 208 1.62 3.36 -4.47
CA TYR A 208 2.62 2.67 -5.29
C TYR A 208 2.34 2.73 -6.79
N MET A 209 1.11 2.42 -7.19
CA MET A 209 0.76 2.45 -8.61
C MET A 209 0.62 3.89 -9.14
N LEU A 210 0.29 4.86 -8.29
CA LEU A 210 0.30 6.27 -8.67
C LEU A 210 1.72 6.73 -9.05
N ILE A 211 2.74 6.40 -8.23
CA ILE A 211 4.14 6.69 -8.53
C ILE A 211 4.56 5.99 -9.84
N THR A 212 4.18 4.72 -10.00
CA THR A 212 4.51 3.92 -11.18
C THR A 212 3.91 4.51 -12.45
N THR A 213 2.62 4.88 -12.41
CA THR A 213 1.91 5.53 -13.52
C THR A 213 2.55 6.88 -13.88
N PHE A 214 2.86 7.69 -12.85
CA PHE A 214 3.53 8.98 -13.06
C PHE A 214 4.88 8.82 -13.78
N TYR A 215 5.71 7.88 -13.34
CA TYR A 215 7.01 7.67 -13.97
C TYR A 215 6.92 6.97 -15.32
N ALA A 216 5.93 6.13 -15.57
CA ALA A 216 5.67 5.59 -16.91
C ALA A 216 5.34 6.72 -17.90
N ALA A 217 4.45 7.64 -17.53
CA ALA A 217 4.14 8.82 -18.35
C ALA A 217 5.36 9.72 -18.52
N LYS A 218 6.08 10.02 -17.43
CA LYS A 218 7.22 10.95 -17.43
C LYS A 218 8.44 10.42 -18.18
N SER A 219 8.64 9.11 -18.19
CA SER A 219 9.70 8.45 -18.96
C SER A 219 9.32 8.17 -20.41
N HIS A 220 8.18 8.71 -20.86
CA HIS A 220 7.67 8.57 -22.22
C HIS A 220 7.48 7.11 -22.66
N GLN A 221 7.04 6.25 -21.72
CA GLN A 221 6.64 4.90 -22.08
C GLN A 221 5.42 4.93 -23.02
N HIS A 222 5.22 3.85 -23.76
CA HIS A 222 4.07 3.77 -24.66
C HIS A 222 2.76 4.11 -23.92
N TRP A 223 1.89 4.89 -24.53
CA TRP A 223 0.64 5.37 -23.92
C TRP A 223 -0.21 4.24 -23.32
N PHE A 224 -0.23 3.09 -24.02
CA PHE A 224 -0.96 1.90 -23.56
C PHE A 224 -0.44 1.39 -22.19
N THR A 225 0.89 1.37 -21.99
CA THR A 225 1.50 0.99 -20.73
C THR A 225 1.08 1.94 -19.59
N THR A 226 1.12 3.24 -19.86
CA THR A 226 0.68 4.26 -18.89
C THR A 226 -0.81 4.12 -18.58
N ALA A 227 -1.65 3.89 -19.59
CA ALA A 227 -3.08 3.68 -19.41
C ALA A 227 -3.38 2.40 -18.61
N ALA A 228 -2.68 1.29 -18.92
CA ALA A 228 -2.81 0.05 -18.16
C ALA A 228 -2.43 0.23 -16.69
N PHE A 229 -1.33 0.94 -16.40
CA PHE A 229 -0.94 1.26 -15.03
C PHE A 229 -1.95 2.16 -14.31
N ALA A 230 -2.55 3.13 -15.02
CA ALA A 230 -3.60 3.97 -14.46
C ALA A 230 -4.88 3.16 -14.12
N ILE A 231 -5.27 2.21 -14.96
CA ILE A 231 -6.40 1.31 -14.70
C ILE A 231 -6.10 0.45 -13.46
N ILE A 232 -4.90 -0.15 -13.37
CA ILE A 232 -4.50 -0.93 -12.19
C ILE A 232 -4.49 -0.04 -10.94
N CYS A 233 -4.00 1.20 -11.03
CA CYS A 233 -3.99 2.16 -9.93
C CYS A 233 -5.41 2.41 -9.39
N MET A 234 -6.34 2.72 -10.28
CA MET A 234 -7.76 2.91 -9.91
C MET A 234 -8.38 1.63 -9.35
N GLY A 235 -8.05 0.47 -9.94
CA GLY A 235 -8.48 -0.83 -9.46
C GLY A 235 -7.99 -1.13 -8.04
N ILE A 236 -6.75 -0.77 -7.70
CA ILE A 236 -6.22 -0.92 -6.34
C ILE A 236 -6.94 0.01 -5.36
N TRP A 237 -7.19 1.27 -5.72
CA TRP A 237 -7.94 2.21 -4.86
C TRP A 237 -9.34 1.69 -4.56
N TRP A 238 -10.04 1.21 -5.59
CA TRP A 238 -11.35 0.59 -5.43
C TRP A 238 -11.26 -0.67 -4.55
N THR A 239 -10.32 -1.58 -4.82
CA THR A 239 -10.17 -2.83 -4.06
C THR A 239 -9.85 -2.57 -2.60
N ALA A 240 -9.02 -1.57 -2.28
CA ALA A 240 -8.67 -1.23 -0.91
C ALA A 240 -9.91 -0.95 -0.05
N VAL A 241 -10.91 -0.25 -0.62
CA VAL A 241 -12.19 0.03 0.03
C VAL A 241 -13.15 -1.17 -0.06
N TYR A 242 -13.28 -1.76 -1.24
CA TYR A 242 -14.16 -2.91 -1.50
C TYR A 242 -13.88 -4.11 -0.61
N SER A 243 -12.62 -4.37 -0.33
CA SER A 243 -12.19 -5.48 0.53
C SER A 243 -12.18 -5.14 2.03
N GLY A 244 -12.45 -3.89 2.42
CA GLY A 244 -12.40 -3.44 3.81
C GLY A 244 -10.97 -3.32 4.38
N HIS A 245 -9.94 -3.31 3.53
CA HIS A 245 -8.56 -3.10 3.99
C HIS A 245 -8.26 -1.65 4.35
N HIS A 246 -8.91 -0.70 3.68
CA HIS A 246 -8.70 0.72 3.90
C HIS A 246 -10.01 1.50 3.86
N TYR A 247 -10.07 2.58 4.61
CA TYR A 247 -11.07 3.64 4.46
C TYR A 247 -10.79 4.44 3.17
N ILE A 248 -11.80 5.13 2.63
CA ILE A 248 -11.59 6.10 1.54
C ILE A 248 -10.61 7.18 1.99
N ILE A 249 -10.72 7.63 3.25
CA ILE A 249 -9.79 8.60 3.86
C ILE A 249 -8.34 8.13 3.76
N ASP A 250 -8.05 6.88 4.07
CA ASP A 250 -6.70 6.32 4.00
C ASP A 250 -6.15 6.34 2.57
N VAL A 251 -7.01 5.98 1.60
CA VAL A 251 -6.67 5.99 0.17
C VAL A 251 -6.34 7.42 -0.28
N LEU A 252 -7.18 8.41 0.08
CA LEU A 252 -6.96 9.81 -0.25
C LEU A 252 -5.65 10.34 0.36
N LEU A 253 -5.38 10.02 1.63
CA LEU A 253 -4.13 10.39 2.29
C LEU A 253 -2.92 9.70 1.66
N GLY A 254 -3.07 8.46 1.19
CA GLY A 254 -2.04 7.74 0.43
C GLY A 254 -1.74 8.41 -0.92
N ILE A 255 -2.76 8.87 -1.64
CA ILE A 255 -2.63 9.65 -2.87
C ILE A 255 -1.89 10.96 -2.60
N ILE A 256 -2.28 11.70 -1.56
CA ILE A 256 -1.62 12.95 -1.14
C ILE A 256 -0.16 12.69 -0.79
N THR A 257 0.13 11.63 -0.05
CA THR A 257 1.50 11.22 0.31
C THR A 257 2.36 10.96 -0.94
N ALA A 258 1.82 10.26 -1.94
CA ALA A 258 2.50 10.02 -3.19
C ALA A 258 2.77 11.34 -3.95
N ILE A 259 1.79 12.22 -4.04
CA ILE A 259 1.93 13.53 -4.71
C ILE A 259 3.01 14.37 -4.01
N ILE A 260 2.98 14.47 -2.69
CA ILE A 260 3.99 15.20 -1.90
C ILE A 260 5.38 14.62 -2.16
N GLY A 261 5.54 13.31 -2.08
CA GLY A 261 6.83 12.65 -2.32
C GLY A 261 7.35 12.84 -3.74
N ILE A 262 6.47 12.73 -4.76
CA ILE A 262 6.82 13.00 -6.16
C ILE A 262 7.28 14.46 -6.32
N LEU A 263 6.53 15.42 -5.79
CA LEU A 263 6.86 16.85 -5.90
C LEU A 263 8.18 17.16 -5.18
N LEU A 264 8.38 16.63 -3.98
CA LEU A 264 9.61 16.79 -3.22
C LEU A 264 10.82 16.27 -4.02
N MET A 265 10.73 15.04 -4.52
CA MET A 265 11.84 14.43 -5.26
C MET A 265 12.10 15.14 -6.58
N GLU A 266 11.06 15.42 -7.37
CA GLU A 266 11.23 16.01 -8.70
C GLU A 266 11.62 17.49 -8.68
N LYS A 267 10.99 18.29 -7.81
CA LYS A 267 11.22 19.75 -7.79
C LYS A 267 12.36 20.18 -6.88
N VAL A 268 12.67 19.42 -5.82
CA VAL A 268 13.72 19.79 -4.86
C VAL A 268 14.96 18.93 -5.07
N VAL A 269 14.86 17.61 -4.88
CA VAL A 269 16.03 16.74 -4.88
C VAL A 269 16.66 16.66 -6.26
N PHE A 270 15.95 16.17 -7.27
CA PHE A 270 16.54 15.94 -8.59
C PHE A 270 16.87 17.22 -9.36
N ARG A 271 16.20 18.35 -9.06
CA ARG A 271 16.54 19.64 -9.63
C ARG A 271 17.89 20.17 -9.13
N ARG A 272 18.16 20.02 -7.83
CA ARG A 272 19.45 20.41 -7.25
C ARG A 272 20.62 19.61 -7.82
N PHE A 273 20.46 18.29 -7.96
CA PHE A 273 21.50 17.46 -8.56
C PHE A 273 21.75 17.78 -10.05
N ALA A 274 20.74 18.21 -10.80
CA ALA A 274 20.92 18.65 -12.18
C ALA A 274 21.67 19.99 -12.30
N SER A 275 21.65 20.85 -11.27
CA SER A 275 22.37 22.13 -11.25
C SER A 275 23.80 22.02 -10.75
N CYS A 276 24.13 21.01 -9.93
CA CYS A 276 25.51 20.76 -9.44
C CYS A 276 26.40 20.03 -10.48
N GLY A 277 25.84 19.51 -11.55
CA GLY A 277 26.57 18.81 -12.63
C GLY A 277 26.85 19.67 -13.85
N ARG A 278 26.66 20.98 -13.75
CA ARG A 278 27.10 21.99 -14.72
C ARG A 278 28.22 22.79 -14.09
#